data_32bcbcd9d8440d77c4335f143282fec4
#
_entry.id   32bcbcd9d8440d77c4335f143282fec4
#
_cell.length_a   1.000
_cell.length_b   1.000
_cell.length_c   1.000
_cell.angle_alpha   90.00
_cell.angle_beta   90.00
_cell.angle_gamma   90.00
#
_symmetry.space_group_name_H-M   'P 1'
#
loop_
_entity.id
_entity.type
_entity.pdbx_description
1 polymer ?
#
loop_
_entity_poly.entity_id
_entity_poly.type
_entity_poly.pdbx_seq_one_letter_code
_entity_poly.pdbx_strand_id
1 'polypeptide(L)'
;MRKVLVVVLVLLCLASIYIFIPNQIMVSEVEEVESSERIIAKYLNSNENRQKWWPSSKQILDSTGLQSSVLDYEGYKFDFRNSNYNFNEVLIINNSLKINSIITWDLSTKNLIRIRWKVSIPTSYNPVTRVFQYLRAHRLKSHMALIMESFLGFIVNSKNVYGFHFEREIVQDTILATSNTISTSYPKTLEVYNRINSIKKYLREQGANQVNPAMLNISKSEQGAFQLIIAVPINRIIPPVQGILINRMVPGNIVVAQIKGGPHSVAKGFNQMNLYLKDFKLVSPAMPFQSLITDRVDEPDTSKWITKIYYPIF
;
A
#
# COMPACT_ATOMS: atom_id res chain seq x y z
N MET A 1 -27.00 25.39 58.95
CA MET A 1 -25.75 24.70 58.57
C MET A 1 -25.90 23.79 57.36
N ARG A 2 -26.82 22.82 57.32
CA ARG A 2 -26.98 21.84 56.22
C ARG A 2 -27.25 22.46 54.85
N LYS A 3 -28.11 23.55 54.77
CA LYS A 3 -28.41 24.28 53.51
C LYS A 3 -27.20 25.08 53.00
N VAL A 4 -26.41 25.66 53.90
CA VAL A 4 -25.21 26.42 53.53
C VAL A 4 -24.14 25.47 52.99
N LEU A 5 -23.96 24.28 53.59
CA LEU A 5 -23.02 23.27 53.12
C LEU A 5 -23.38 22.81 51.71
N VAL A 6 -24.66 22.58 51.41
CA VAL A 6 -25.13 22.18 50.08
C VAL A 6 -24.83 23.28 49.05
N VAL A 7 -25.08 24.54 49.36
CA VAL A 7 -24.78 25.66 48.45
C VAL A 7 -23.28 25.75 48.16
N VAL A 8 -22.44 25.62 49.18
CA VAL A 8 -20.98 25.65 49.02
C VAL A 8 -20.51 24.49 48.13
N LEU A 9 -21.07 23.31 48.32
CA LEU A 9 -20.73 22.11 47.54
C LEU A 9 -21.14 22.29 46.06
N VAL A 10 -22.30 22.85 45.77
CA VAL A 10 -22.77 23.19 44.43
C VAL A 10 -21.85 24.23 43.76
N LEU A 11 -21.45 25.26 44.47
CA LEU A 11 -20.53 26.28 43.96
C LEU A 11 -19.15 25.70 43.65
N LEU A 12 -18.66 24.80 44.50
CA LEU A 12 -17.40 24.08 44.23
C LEU A 12 -17.51 23.15 43.02
N CYS A 13 -18.62 22.44 42.85
CA CYS A 13 -18.88 21.66 41.65
C CYS A 13 -18.93 22.50 40.38
N LEU A 14 -19.60 23.64 40.43
CA LEU A 14 -19.66 24.56 39.29
C LEU A 14 -18.27 25.16 38.98
N ALA A 15 -17.52 25.56 39.98
CA ALA A 15 -16.16 26.05 39.81
C ALA A 15 -15.24 25.00 39.20
N SER A 16 -15.36 23.72 39.63
CA SER A 16 -14.56 22.63 39.09
C SER A 16 -14.80 22.42 37.60
N ILE A 17 -16.03 22.55 37.11
CA ILE A 17 -16.35 22.44 35.69
C ILE A 17 -15.54 23.45 34.85
N TYR A 18 -15.41 24.69 35.31
CA TYR A 18 -14.68 25.75 34.60
C TYR A 18 -13.15 25.61 34.74
N ILE A 19 -12.67 24.96 35.81
CA ILE A 19 -11.25 24.67 36.00
C ILE A 19 -10.81 23.53 35.13
N PHE A 20 -11.58 22.42 35.07
CA PHE A 20 -11.21 21.20 34.38
C PHE A 20 -11.61 21.17 32.91
N ILE A 21 -12.66 21.88 32.50
CA ILE A 21 -13.08 21.92 31.07
C ILE A 21 -12.72 23.30 30.51
N PRO A 22 -11.75 23.41 29.61
CA PRO A 22 -11.31 24.70 29.04
C PRO A 22 -12.37 25.31 28.13
N ASN A 23 -12.22 26.60 27.81
CA ASN A 23 -13.10 27.33 26.89
C ASN A 23 -13.05 26.79 25.45
N GLN A 24 -12.02 26.02 25.13
CA GLN A 24 -11.82 25.38 23.84
C GLN A 24 -11.22 23.99 24.06
N ILE A 25 -11.94 22.96 23.63
CA ILE A 25 -11.48 21.58 23.71
C ILE A 25 -10.75 21.27 22.41
N MET A 26 -9.45 20.98 22.53
CA MET A 26 -8.65 20.51 21.41
C MET A 26 -8.67 18.98 21.38
N VAL A 27 -9.20 18.42 20.29
CA VAL A 27 -9.14 16.98 20.01
C VAL A 27 -8.09 16.77 18.92
N SER A 28 -7.17 15.87 19.13
CA SER A 28 -6.20 15.49 18.10
C SER A 28 -5.92 14.02 18.14
N GLU A 29 -5.81 13.44 16.94
CA GLU A 29 -5.25 12.11 16.69
C GLU A 29 -3.97 12.28 15.88
N VAL A 30 -2.94 11.53 16.23
CA VAL A 30 -1.63 11.56 15.58
C VAL A 30 -1.16 10.15 15.41
N GLU A 31 -0.92 9.76 14.16
CA GLU A 31 -0.45 8.42 13.81
C GLU A 31 0.74 8.51 12.87
N GLU A 32 1.60 7.48 12.91
CA GLU A 32 2.73 7.35 12.01
C GLU A 32 2.63 6.04 11.23
N VAL A 33 2.92 6.10 9.93
CA VAL A 33 2.80 4.95 9.04
C VAL A 33 3.93 4.92 8.02
N GLU A 34 4.47 3.74 7.76
CA GLU A 34 5.40 3.54 6.64
C GLU A 34 4.60 3.59 5.32
N SER A 35 4.70 4.71 4.63
CA SER A 35 3.96 4.98 3.40
C SER A 35 4.63 6.11 2.62
N SER A 36 4.00 6.55 1.53
CA SER A 36 4.40 7.75 0.80
C SER A 36 3.33 8.83 0.86
N GLU A 37 3.76 10.10 0.78
CA GLU A 37 2.83 11.24 0.70
C GLU A 37 1.85 11.09 -0.47
N ARG A 38 2.31 10.51 -1.59
CA ARG A 38 1.46 10.25 -2.76
C ARG A 38 0.31 9.30 -2.45
N ILE A 39 0.57 8.22 -1.68
CA ILE A 39 -0.47 7.27 -1.27
C ILE A 39 -1.46 7.95 -0.34
N ILE A 40 -0.98 8.67 0.67
CA ILE A 40 -1.83 9.40 1.60
C ILE A 40 -2.74 10.38 0.83
N ALA A 41 -2.14 11.24 -0.01
CA ALA A 41 -2.89 12.20 -0.82
C ALA A 41 -3.91 11.51 -1.75
N LYS A 42 -3.53 10.42 -2.42
CA LYS A 42 -4.41 9.66 -3.32
C LYS A 42 -5.67 9.17 -2.61
N TYR A 43 -5.53 8.64 -1.38
CA TYR A 43 -6.64 8.03 -0.66
C TYR A 43 -7.40 8.99 0.24
N LEU A 44 -6.81 10.14 0.63
CA LEU A 44 -7.52 11.18 1.37
C LEU A 44 -8.19 12.21 0.47
N ASN A 45 -7.65 12.52 -0.73
CA ASN A 45 -8.16 13.62 -1.56
C ASN A 45 -9.29 13.20 -2.53
N SER A 46 -9.40 11.92 -2.85
CA SER A 46 -10.41 11.41 -3.79
C SER A 46 -11.61 10.81 -3.05
N ASN A 47 -12.84 11.27 -3.39
CA ASN A 47 -14.07 10.71 -2.83
C ASN A 47 -14.21 9.22 -3.09
N GLU A 48 -13.91 8.78 -4.32
CA GLU A 48 -13.94 7.37 -4.70
C GLU A 48 -12.96 6.53 -3.88
N ASN A 49 -11.76 7.05 -3.64
CA ASN A 49 -10.75 6.33 -2.89
C ASN A 49 -11.03 6.33 -1.38
N ARG A 50 -11.63 7.40 -0.83
CA ARG A 50 -12.04 7.45 0.59
C ARG A 50 -13.05 6.36 0.92
N GLN A 51 -14.00 6.09 0.04
CA GLN A 51 -15.02 5.03 0.25
C GLN A 51 -14.42 3.61 0.36
N LYS A 52 -13.24 3.38 -0.19
CA LYS A 52 -12.57 2.06 -0.14
C LYS A 52 -12.08 1.67 1.26
N TRP A 53 -11.81 2.65 2.09
CA TRP A 53 -11.26 2.44 3.42
C TRP A 53 -12.13 2.99 4.55
N TRP A 54 -13.19 3.73 4.23
CA TRP A 54 -14.08 4.29 5.24
C TRP A 54 -14.76 3.16 6.04
N PRO A 55 -14.79 3.23 7.39
CA PRO A 55 -15.28 2.11 8.22
C PRO A 55 -16.78 1.83 8.10
N SER A 56 -17.56 2.72 7.49
CA SER A 56 -18.99 2.50 7.22
C SER A 56 -19.19 1.96 5.80
N SER A 57 -19.87 0.83 5.65
CA SER A 57 -20.09 0.17 4.36
C SER A 57 -21.22 0.78 3.50
N LYS A 58 -21.90 1.83 3.95
CA LYS A 58 -22.98 2.47 3.19
C LYS A 58 -22.40 3.45 2.17
N GLN A 59 -22.41 3.06 0.91
CA GLN A 59 -22.19 4.01 -0.20
C GLN A 59 -23.32 5.04 -0.20
N ILE A 60 -22.98 6.30 0.07
CA ILE A 60 -23.93 7.40 -0.04
C ILE A 60 -23.75 8.00 -1.43
N LEU A 61 -24.71 7.75 -2.31
CA LEU A 61 -24.85 8.48 -3.56
C LEU A 61 -25.62 9.78 -3.25
N ASP A 62 -25.19 10.88 -3.83
CA ASP A 62 -25.96 12.13 -3.76
C ASP A 62 -27.18 12.06 -4.67
N SER A 63 -28.03 13.11 -4.63
CA SER A 63 -29.24 13.22 -5.44
C SER A 63 -28.98 13.23 -6.96
N THR A 64 -27.74 13.34 -7.40
CA THR A 64 -27.29 13.33 -8.80
C THR A 64 -26.72 11.99 -9.23
N GLY A 65 -26.64 10.99 -8.31
CA GLY A 65 -25.99 9.70 -8.56
C GLY A 65 -24.47 9.76 -8.51
N LEU A 66 -23.88 10.93 -8.17
CA LEU A 66 -22.47 11.08 -7.95
C LEU A 66 -22.07 10.68 -6.52
N GLN A 67 -20.84 10.24 -6.34
CA GLN A 67 -20.35 9.88 -5.02
C GLN A 67 -20.23 11.12 -4.13
N SER A 68 -20.97 11.10 -3.00
CA SER A 68 -20.97 12.21 -2.05
C SER A 68 -19.60 12.47 -1.44
N SER A 69 -19.26 13.75 -1.26
CA SER A 69 -18.10 14.17 -0.45
C SER A 69 -18.31 13.90 1.04
N VAL A 70 -19.55 13.64 1.45
CA VAL A 70 -19.97 13.42 2.82
C VAL A 70 -19.97 11.94 3.15
N LEU A 71 -19.27 11.57 4.20
CA LEU A 71 -19.18 10.21 4.71
C LEU A 71 -19.79 10.15 6.10
N ASP A 72 -20.59 9.11 6.38
CA ASP A 72 -21.23 8.92 7.68
C ASP A 72 -20.44 7.91 8.53
N TYR A 73 -20.33 8.19 9.82
CA TYR A 73 -19.83 7.26 10.82
C TYR A 73 -20.45 7.53 12.19
N GLU A 74 -21.15 6.55 12.75
CA GLU A 74 -21.75 6.59 14.10
C GLU A 74 -22.54 7.87 14.41
N GLY A 75 -23.35 8.32 13.43
CA GLY A 75 -24.19 9.51 13.54
C GLY A 75 -23.48 10.85 13.35
N TYR A 76 -22.21 10.82 12.98
CA TYR A 76 -21.46 11.97 12.50
C TYR A 76 -21.35 11.94 10.99
N LYS A 77 -21.45 13.14 10.36
CA LYS A 77 -21.18 13.34 8.94
C LYS A 77 -19.86 14.07 8.78
N PHE A 78 -18.99 13.55 7.93
CA PHE A 78 -17.68 14.10 7.62
C PHE A 78 -17.69 14.60 6.18
N ASP A 79 -17.75 15.93 6.01
CA ASP A 79 -17.78 16.59 4.71
C ASP A 79 -16.39 17.11 4.35
N PHE A 80 -15.74 16.47 3.38
CA PHE A 80 -14.41 16.82 2.89
C PHE A 80 -14.53 17.94 1.86
N ARG A 81 -14.23 19.19 2.28
CA ARG A 81 -14.48 20.42 1.52
C ARG A 81 -13.32 20.85 0.64
N ASN A 82 -12.15 21.02 1.26
CA ASN A 82 -10.94 21.47 0.59
C ASN A 82 -9.87 20.42 0.77
N SER A 83 -9.28 20.00 -0.34
CA SER A 83 -8.18 19.03 -0.37
C SER A 83 -7.00 19.63 -1.08
N ASN A 84 -5.81 19.55 -0.48
CA ASN A 84 -4.57 19.98 -1.09
C ASN A 84 -3.53 18.85 -0.95
N TYR A 85 -2.31 19.10 -1.42
CA TYR A 85 -1.26 18.09 -1.45
C TYR A 85 -0.99 17.45 -0.08
N ASN A 86 -1.04 18.23 1.00
CA ASN A 86 -0.66 17.80 2.36
C ASN A 86 -1.68 18.12 3.44
N PHE A 87 -2.91 18.52 3.07
CA PHE A 87 -3.98 18.70 4.04
C PHE A 87 -5.38 18.51 3.44
N ASN A 88 -6.34 18.22 4.34
CA ASN A 88 -7.77 18.22 4.06
C ASN A 88 -8.51 19.01 5.12
N GLU A 89 -9.44 19.86 4.70
CA GLU A 89 -10.44 20.47 5.57
C GLU A 89 -11.68 19.57 5.58
N VAL A 90 -12.09 19.19 6.78
CA VAL A 90 -13.25 18.31 6.99
C VAL A 90 -14.22 18.99 7.93
N LEU A 91 -15.44 19.26 7.45
CA LEU A 91 -16.52 19.72 8.31
C LEU A 91 -17.19 18.51 8.95
N ILE A 92 -17.16 18.45 10.28
CA ILE A 92 -17.82 17.41 11.08
C ILE A 92 -19.17 17.93 11.50
N ILE A 93 -20.23 17.20 11.18
CA ILE A 93 -21.63 17.57 11.45
C ILE A 93 -22.25 16.48 12.33
N ASN A 94 -22.83 16.87 13.46
CA ASN A 94 -23.65 16.00 14.31
C ASN A 94 -24.85 16.81 14.83
N ASN A 95 -26.04 16.50 14.35
CA ASN A 95 -27.25 17.28 14.61
C ASN A 95 -27.06 18.77 14.27
N SER A 96 -27.18 19.65 15.26
CA SER A 96 -26.97 21.10 15.12
C SER A 96 -25.51 21.54 15.21
N LEU A 97 -24.60 20.65 15.57
CA LEU A 97 -23.18 20.96 15.77
C LEU A 97 -22.43 20.86 14.43
N LYS A 98 -21.75 21.93 14.05
CA LYS A 98 -20.85 22.01 12.89
C LYS A 98 -19.47 22.42 13.37
N ILE A 99 -18.46 21.58 13.14
CA ILE A 99 -17.10 21.77 13.63
C ILE A 99 -16.13 21.63 12.47
N ASN A 100 -15.26 22.60 12.26
CA ASN A 100 -14.18 22.49 11.30
C ASN A 100 -13.04 21.66 11.89
N SER A 101 -12.49 20.76 11.09
CA SER A 101 -11.34 19.94 11.41
C SER A 101 -10.34 19.97 10.27
N ILE A 102 -9.09 19.65 10.58
CA ILE A 102 -8.01 19.63 9.59
C ILE A 102 -7.22 18.33 9.76
N ILE A 103 -7.06 17.61 8.66
CA ILE A 103 -6.13 16.49 8.54
C ILE A 103 -4.90 16.99 7.81
N THR A 104 -3.72 16.85 8.40
CA THR A 104 -2.43 17.18 7.78
C THR A 104 -1.50 15.99 7.80
N TRP A 105 -0.60 15.90 6.85
CA TRP A 105 0.45 14.88 6.83
C TRP A 105 1.76 15.47 6.36
N ASP A 106 2.83 14.98 6.95
CA ASP A 106 4.21 15.37 6.67
C ASP A 106 5.16 14.19 6.85
N LEU A 107 6.29 14.25 6.18
CA LEU A 107 7.35 13.27 6.33
C LEU A 107 8.02 13.45 7.71
N SER A 108 7.93 12.44 8.56
CA SER A 108 8.56 12.42 9.89
C SER A 108 10.03 11.96 9.80
N THR A 109 10.26 10.82 9.14
CA THR A 109 11.57 10.26 8.86
C THR A 109 11.54 9.58 7.49
N LYS A 110 12.66 8.97 7.04
CA LYS A 110 12.69 8.25 5.75
C LYS A 110 11.56 7.22 5.68
N ASN A 111 10.60 7.45 4.77
CA ASN A 111 9.41 6.63 4.52
C ASN A 111 8.36 6.56 5.65
N LEU A 112 8.52 7.32 6.74
CA LEU A 112 7.55 7.39 7.82
C LEU A 112 6.77 8.69 7.72
N ILE A 113 5.48 8.60 7.43
CA ILE A 113 4.57 9.73 7.32
C ILE A 113 3.80 9.88 8.64
N ARG A 114 3.83 11.10 9.19
CA ARG A 114 3.01 11.46 10.35
C ARG A 114 1.73 12.13 9.87
N ILE A 115 0.60 11.57 10.26
CA ILE A 115 -0.73 12.09 9.95
C ILE A 115 -1.31 12.66 11.24
N ARG A 116 -1.83 13.88 11.16
CA ARG A 116 -2.46 14.59 12.30
C ARG A 116 -3.86 15.01 11.93
N TRP A 117 -4.83 14.61 12.70
CA TRP A 117 -6.20 15.08 12.59
C TRP A 117 -6.55 15.93 13.79
N LYS A 118 -6.84 17.21 13.59
CA LYS A 118 -7.10 18.19 14.65
C LYS A 118 -8.49 18.79 14.53
N VAL A 119 -9.16 18.91 15.67
CA VAL A 119 -10.48 19.52 15.83
C VAL A 119 -10.43 20.46 17.01
N SER A 120 -11.02 21.65 16.84
CA SER A 120 -11.18 22.62 17.90
C SER A 120 -12.68 22.85 18.18
N ILE A 121 -13.11 22.54 19.39
CA ILE A 121 -14.52 22.63 19.81
C ILE A 121 -14.66 23.74 20.83
N PRO A 122 -15.32 24.88 20.49
CA PRO A 122 -15.61 25.92 21.46
C PRO A 122 -16.64 25.42 22.48
N THR A 123 -16.43 25.73 23.76
CA THR A 123 -17.33 25.32 24.82
C THR A 123 -18.27 26.46 25.25
N SER A 124 -19.48 26.08 25.67
CA SER A 124 -20.50 27.01 26.18
C SER A 124 -20.13 27.57 27.56
N TYR A 125 -20.63 28.75 27.85
CA TYR A 125 -20.61 29.29 29.22
C TYR A 125 -21.60 28.58 30.16
N ASN A 126 -22.61 27.89 29.63
CA ASN A 126 -23.51 27.09 30.46
C ASN A 126 -22.79 25.82 30.94
N PRO A 127 -22.68 25.58 32.28
CA PRO A 127 -21.91 24.47 32.83
C PRO A 127 -22.44 23.08 32.39
N VAL A 128 -23.75 22.93 32.29
CA VAL A 128 -24.36 21.67 31.86
C VAL A 128 -24.03 21.38 30.39
N THR A 129 -24.23 22.38 29.53
CA THR A 129 -23.88 22.25 28.11
C THR A 129 -22.38 21.98 27.93
N ARG A 130 -21.53 22.60 28.75
CA ARG A 130 -20.06 22.45 28.72
C ARG A 130 -19.64 21.00 29.04
N VAL A 131 -20.24 20.36 30.02
CA VAL A 131 -20.01 18.98 30.37
C VAL A 131 -20.44 18.04 29.19
N PHE A 132 -21.62 18.29 28.61
CA PHE A 132 -22.06 17.51 27.44
C PHE A 132 -21.14 17.71 26.23
N GLN A 133 -20.63 18.90 25.99
CA GLN A 133 -19.65 19.17 24.93
C GLN A 133 -18.33 18.40 25.17
N TYR A 134 -17.86 18.34 26.41
CA TYR A 134 -16.69 17.56 26.79
C TYR A 134 -16.88 16.06 26.51
N LEU A 135 -18.00 15.49 26.92
CA LEU A 135 -18.33 14.09 26.66
C LEU A 135 -18.45 13.79 25.15
N ARG A 136 -19.04 14.70 24.37
CA ARG A 136 -19.10 14.61 22.91
C ARG A 136 -17.72 14.70 22.28
N ALA A 137 -16.86 15.59 22.76
CA ALA A 137 -15.48 15.70 22.28
C ALA A 137 -14.69 14.42 22.51
N HIS A 138 -14.85 13.79 23.68
CA HIS A 138 -14.22 12.52 23.99
C HIS A 138 -14.71 11.39 23.08
N ARG A 139 -16.03 11.31 22.82
CA ARG A 139 -16.61 10.36 21.88
C ARG A 139 -16.13 10.60 20.45
N LEU A 140 -16.08 11.87 20.01
CA LEU A 140 -15.54 12.23 18.70
C LEU A 140 -14.09 11.80 18.56
N LYS A 141 -13.27 11.94 19.59
CA LYS A 141 -11.88 11.45 19.60
C LYS A 141 -11.81 9.97 19.31
N SER A 142 -12.62 9.16 19.98
CA SER A 142 -12.67 7.70 19.75
C SER A 142 -13.09 7.37 18.30
N HIS A 143 -14.06 8.10 17.73
CA HIS A 143 -14.45 7.90 16.34
C HIS A 143 -13.33 8.29 15.36
N MET A 144 -12.63 9.40 15.61
CA MET A 144 -11.48 9.81 14.80
C MET A 144 -10.37 8.76 14.82
N ALA A 145 -10.08 8.17 15.99
CA ALA A 145 -9.10 7.10 16.13
C ALA A 145 -9.48 5.86 15.30
N LEU A 146 -10.74 5.40 15.39
CA LEU A 146 -11.22 4.24 14.61
C LEU A 146 -11.21 4.48 13.09
N ILE A 147 -11.57 5.69 12.67
CA ILE A 147 -11.50 6.08 11.24
C ILE A 147 -10.05 6.10 10.77
N MET A 148 -9.13 6.62 11.59
CA MET A 148 -7.70 6.67 11.27
C MET A 148 -7.12 5.25 11.22
N GLU A 149 -7.44 4.38 12.17
CA GLU A 149 -7.04 2.98 12.17
C GLU A 149 -7.48 2.25 10.90
N SER A 150 -8.75 2.44 10.47
CA SER A 150 -9.27 1.88 9.21
C SER A 150 -8.47 2.37 8.01
N PHE A 151 -8.16 3.66 7.95
CA PHE A 151 -7.35 4.24 6.89
C PHE A 151 -5.95 3.63 6.85
N LEU A 152 -5.27 3.57 7.99
CA LEU A 152 -3.92 3.03 8.11
C LEU A 152 -3.87 1.55 7.73
N GLY A 153 -4.79 0.74 8.25
CA GLY A 153 -4.91 -0.68 7.92
C GLY A 153 -5.13 -0.91 6.41
N PHE A 154 -5.84 0.00 5.75
CA PHE A 154 -6.05 -0.08 4.31
C PHE A 154 -4.77 0.22 3.51
N ILE A 155 -4.06 1.32 3.81
CA ILE A 155 -2.91 1.78 3.02
C ILE A 155 -1.63 0.96 3.24
N VAL A 156 -1.48 0.30 4.39
CA VAL A 156 -0.35 -0.60 4.67
C VAL A 156 -0.43 -1.87 3.81
N ASN A 157 -1.63 -2.29 3.46
CA ASN A 157 -1.80 -3.46 2.61
C ASN A 157 -1.54 -3.13 1.13
N SER A 158 -0.41 -3.58 0.60
CA SER A 158 -0.01 -3.35 -0.79
C SER A 158 -1.04 -3.83 -1.82
N LYS A 159 -1.82 -4.88 -1.49
CA LYS A 159 -2.90 -5.37 -2.35
C LYS A 159 -4.02 -4.34 -2.54
N ASN A 160 -4.37 -3.58 -1.50
CA ASN A 160 -5.36 -2.51 -1.57
C ASN A 160 -4.87 -1.34 -2.42
N VAL A 161 -3.58 -1.01 -2.31
CA VAL A 161 -2.98 0.17 -2.97
C VAL A 161 -2.61 -0.10 -4.42
N TYR A 162 -2.02 -1.27 -4.71
CA TYR A 162 -1.43 -1.63 -6.00
C TYR A 162 -2.15 -2.77 -6.71
N GLY A 163 -3.09 -3.45 -6.04
CA GLY A 163 -3.78 -4.63 -6.56
C GLY A 163 -3.00 -5.94 -6.45
N PHE A 164 -1.78 -5.89 -5.89
CA PHE A 164 -0.90 -7.06 -5.69
C PHE A 164 -0.27 -7.02 -4.30
N HIS A 165 -0.02 -8.20 -3.75
CA HIS A 165 0.71 -8.34 -2.51
C HIS A 165 2.21 -8.32 -2.80
N PHE A 166 2.94 -7.38 -2.20
CA PHE A 166 4.38 -7.23 -2.33
C PHE A 166 5.07 -7.62 -1.02
N GLU A 167 6.06 -8.48 -1.13
CA GLU A 167 6.88 -8.96 -0.02
C GLU A 167 8.33 -8.57 -0.25
N ARG A 168 9.07 -8.36 0.83
CA ARG A 168 10.52 -8.15 0.79
C ARG A 168 11.18 -9.44 1.24
N GLU A 169 12.03 -9.99 0.39
CA GLU A 169 12.81 -11.21 0.63
C GLU A 169 14.31 -10.90 0.50
N ILE A 170 15.14 -11.84 0.95
CA ILE A 170 16.59 -11.81 0.72
C ILE A 170 16.92 -12.89 -0.30
N VAL A 171 17.62 -12.50 -1.36
CA VAL A 171 18.11 -13.43 -2.38
C VAL A 171 19.23 -14.27 -1.77
N GLN A 172 19.07 -15.60 -1.84
CA GLN A 172 20.13 -16.53 -1.47
C GLN A 172 21.09 -16.74 -2.64
N ASP A 173 22.35 -17.10 -2.36
CA ASP A 173 23.34 -17.47 -3.39
C ASP A 173 22.78 -18.64 -4.22
N THR A 174 22.62 -18.40 -5.51
CA THR A 174 22.04 -19.36 -6.46
C THR A 174 22.91 -19.41 -7.70
N ILE A 175 23.34 -20.61 -8.09
CA ILE A 175 24.05 -20.85 -9.35
C ILE A 175 23.04 -20.92 -10.48
N LEU A 176 23.29 -20.21 -11.56
CA LEU A 176 22.40 -20.06 -12.70
C LEU A 176 23.06 -20.54 -13.98
N ALA A 177 22.43 -21.45 -14.70
CA ALA A 177 22.74 -21.71 -16.12
C ALA A 177 21.91 -20.74 -16.96
N THR A 178 22.57 -19.80 -17.66
CA THR A 178 21.92 -18.69 -18.36
C THR A 178 22.13 -18.75 -19.86
N SER A 179 21.11 -18.36 -20.62
CA SER A 179 21.17 -18.13 -22.05
C SER A 179 20.64 -16.75 -22.38
N ASN A 180 21.37 -16.03 -23.25
CA ASN A 180 20.99 -14.70 -23.70
C ASN A 180 20.83 -14.69 -25.22
N THR A 181 19.73 -14.16 -25.72
CA THR A 181 19.46 -14.07 -27.17
C THR A 181 18.72 -12.78 -27.51
N ILE A 182 18.90 -12.35 -28.75
CA ILE A 182 18.26 -11.16 -29.31
C ILE A 182 17.27 -11.61 -30.38
N SER A 183 16.07 -11.07 -30.37
CA SER A 183 15.01 -11.32 -31.33
C SER A 183 14.47 -9.99 -31.86
N THR A 184 14.01 -9.95 -33.10
CA THR A 184 13.34 -8.78 -33.70
C THR A 184 11.87 -8.68 -33.31
N SER A 185 11.30 -9.76 -32.75
CA SER A 185 9.91 -9.81 -32.28
C SER A 185 9.85 -10.25 -30.82
N TYR A 186 8.73 -9.97 -30.16
CA TYR A 186 8.51 -10.44 -28.79
C TYR A 186 8.52 -11.97 -28.75
N PRO A 187 9.34 -12.60 -27.87
CA PRO A 187 9.50 -14.05 -27.82
C PRO A 187 8.18 -14.77 -27.52
N LYS A 188 7.85 -15.79 -28.33
CA LYS A 188 6.69 -16.64 -28.10
C LYS A 188 6.95 -17.65 -26.97
N THR A 189 5.91 -18.10 -26.29
CA THR A 189 6.00 -19.10 -25.21
C THR A 189 6.80 -20.33 -25.63
N LEU A 190 6.52 -20.89 -26.81
CA LEU A 190 7.23 -22.08 -27.32
C LEU A 190 8.74 -21.82 -27.52
N GLU A 191 9.12 -20.61 -27.99
CA GLU A 191 10.53 -20.23 -28.16
C GLU A 191 11.25 -20.18 -26.80
N VAL A 192 10.62 -19.59 -25.80
CA VAL A 192 11.14 -19.54 -24.42
C VAL A 192 11.36 -20.97 -23.90
N TYR A 193 10.36 -21.84 -24.02
CA TYR A 193 10.44 -23.19 -23.49
C TYR A 193 11.41 -24.09 -24.26
N ASN A 194 11.56 -23.93 -25.58
CA ASN A 194 12.59 -24.61 -26.36
C ASN A 194 13.99 -24.31 -25.82
N ARG A 195 14.25 -23.07 -25.43
CA ARG A 195 15.53 -22.66 -24.83
C ARG A 195 15.69 -23.19 -23.41
N ILE A 196 14.65 -23.15 -22.58
CA ILE A 196 14.67 -23.76 -21.24
C ILE A 196 15.00 -25.27 -21.38
N ASN A 197 14.37 -25.97 -22.33
CA ASN A 197 14.58 -27.38 -22.55
C ASN A 197 16.00 -27.68 -23.06
N SER A 198 16.57 -26.79 -23.89
CA SER A 198 17.98 -26.91 -24.32
C SER A 198 18.94 -26.80 -23.13
N ILE A 199 18.72 -25.85 -22.23
CA ILE A 199 19.49 -25.73 -20.98
C ILE A 199 19.29 -26.98 -20.12
N LYS A 200 18.05 -27.43 -19.89
CA LYS A 200 17.76 -28.66 -19.11
C LYS A 200 18.41 -29.92 -19.71
N LYS A 201 18.49 -30.05 -21.04
CA LYS A 201 19.19 -31.13 -21.70
C LYS A 201 20.68 -31.11 -21.35
N TYR A 202 21.32 -29.94 -21.49
CA TYR A 202 22.74 -29.78 -21.14
C TYR A 202 23.00 -30.09 -19.66
N LEU A 203 22.12 -29.61 -18.74
CA LEU A 203 22.25 -29.93 -17.31
C LEU A 203 22.29 -31.46 -17.07
N ARG A 204 21.38 -32.20 -17.70
CA ARG A 204 21.35 -33.68 -17.56
C ARG A 204 22.64 -34.34 -18.07
N GLU A 205 23.18 -33.87 -19.18
CA GLU A 205 24.45 -34.37 -19.76
C GLU A 205 25.63 -34.12 -18.81
N GLN A 206 25.58 -33.03 -18.03
CA GLN A 206 26.58 -32.66 -17.01
C GLN A 206 26.25 -33.22 -15.62
N GLY A 207 25.20 -34.02 -15.47
CA GLY A 207 24.74 -34.55 -14.19
C GLY A 207 24.33 -33.48 -13.16
N ALA A 208 23.91 -32.30 -13.60
CA ALA A 208 23.35 -31.24 -12.78
C ALA A 208 21.82 -31.27 -12.82
N ASN A 209 21.19 -30.77 -11.77
CA ASN A 209 19.73 -30.70 -11.62
C ASN A 209 19.25 -29.26 -11.46
N GLN A 210 18.11 -28.98 -12.05
CA GLN A 210 17.36 -27.77 -11.77
C GLN A 210 16.81 -27.81 -10.32
N VAL A 211 16.97 -26.73 -9.55
CA VAL A 211 16.53 -26.66 -8.14
C VAL A 211 15.33 -25.73 -7.92
N ASN A 212 15.10 -24.79 -8.81
CA ASN A 212 13.99 -23.86 -8.76
C ASN A 212 13.40 -23.62 -10.16
N PRO A 213 12.18 -23.10 -10.31
CA PRO A 213 11.60 -22.76 -11.60
C PRO A 213 12.50 -21.86 -12.44
N ALA A 214 12.41 -22.02 -13.78
CA ALA A 214 13.18 -21.18 -14.69
C ALA A 214 12.82 -19.70 -14.55
N MET A 215 13.82 -18.85 -14.68
CA MET A 215 13.71 -17.40 -14.61
C MET A 215 13.79 -16.79 -16.01
N LEU A 216 13.09 -15.69 -16.21
CA LEU A 216 12.96 -15.02 -17.49
C LEU A 216 13.04 -13.51 -17.31
N ASN A 217 13.89 -12.85 -18.11
CA ASN A 217 13.81 -11.42 -18.36
C ASN A 217 13.63 -11.18 -19.86
N ILE A 218 12.68 -10.33 -20.23
CA ILE A 218 12.51 -9.81 -21.58
C ILE A 218 12.60 -8.30 -21.50
N SER A 219 13.58 -7.72 -22.15
CA SER A 219 13.77 -6.27 -22.25
C SER A 219 13.77 -5.85 -23.71
N LYS A 220 13.27 -4.64 -23.99
CA LYS A 220 13.29 -4.06 -25.32
C LYS A 220 14.45 -3.08 -25.41
N SER A 221 15.32 -3.23 -26.41
CA SER A 221 16.40 -2.27 -26.68
C SER A 221 15.85 -0.97 -27.29
N GLU A 222 16.64 0.10 -27.25
CA GLU A 222 16.32 1.37 -27.92
C GLU A 222 16.11 1.21 -29.42
N GLN A 223 16.79 0.23 -30.05
CA GLN A 223 16.68 -0.09 -31.47
C GLN A 223 15.46 -0.97 -31.81
N GLY A 224 14.61 -1.29 -30.82
CA GLY A 224 13.37 -2.06 -30.99
C GLY A 224 13.52 -3.55 -30.93
N ALA A 225 14.73 -4.10 -30.84
CA ALA A 225 14.97 -5.52 -30.63
C ALA A 225 14.64 -5.95 -29.19
N PHE A 226 14.25 -7.22 -29.02
CA PHE A 226 13.98 -7.82 -27.72
C PHE A 226 15.18 -8.67 -27.29
N GLN A 227 15.71 -8.39 -26.10
CA GLN A 227 16.67 -9.23 -25.42
C GLN A 227 15.91 -10.21 -24.54
N LEU A 228 16.17 -11.49 -24.73
CA LEU A 228 15.62 -12.59 -23.96
C LEU A 228 16.74 -13.22 -23.14
N ILE A 229 16.67 -13.12 -21.82
CA ILE A 229 17.57 -13.77 -20.88
C ILE A 229 16.77 -14.84 -20.14
N ILE A 230 17.23 -16.08 -20.24
CA ILE A 230 16.70 -17.22 -19.51
C ILE A 230 17.76 -17.69 -18.53
N ALA A 231 17.35 -17.98 -17.28
CA ALA A 231 18.21 -18.53 -16.25
C ALA A 231 17.53 -19.74 -15.61
N VAL A 232 18.24 -20.84 -15.51
CA VAL A 232 17.79 -22.05 -14.80
C VAL A 232 18.65 -22.20 -13.55
N PRO A 233 18.07 -22.10 -12.34
CA PRO A 233 18.77 -22.34 -11.09
C PRO A 233 19.22 -23.80 -10.98
N ILE A 234 20.50 -24.03 -10.61
CA ILE A 234 21.11 -25.35 -10.58
C ILE A 234 21.83 -25.63 -9.25
N ASN A 235 21.98 -26.92 -8.96
CA ASN A 235 22.52 -27.41 -7.70
C ASN A 235 24.07 -27.41 -7.61
N ARG A 236 24.77 -27.24 -8.72
CA ARG A 236 26.24 -27.23 -8.75
C ARG A 236 26.78 -26.48 -9.96
N ILE A 237 28.03 -26.04 -9.86
CA ILE A 237 28.78 -25.44 -10.98
C ILE A 237 29.10 -26.54 -12.01
N ILE A 238 28.89 -26.21 -13.29
CA ILE A 238 29.21 -27.02 -14.44
C ILE A 238 30.02 -26.22 -15.44
N PRO A 239 30.76 -26.80 -16.38
CA PRO A 239 31.46 -26.04 -17.41
C PRO A 239 30.49 -25.21 -18.25
N PRO A 240 30.86 -23.99 -18.70
CA PRO A 240 30.08 -23.29 -19.72
C PRO A 240 30.21 -23.96 -21.09
N VAL A 241 29.20 -23.76 -21.96
CA VAL A 241 29.23 -24.21 -23.37
C VAL A 241 28.69 -23.10 -24.26
N GLN A 242 28.90 -23.17 -25.56
CA GLN A 242 28.41 -22.15 -26.48
C GLN A 242 26.88 -21.93 -26.30
N GLY A 243 26.50 -20.69 -25.97
CA GLY A 243 25.12 -20.29 -25.75
C GLY A 243 24.58 -20.52 -24.32
N ILE A 244 25.34 -21.17 -23.43
CA ILE A 244 25.00 -21.36 -22.02
C ILE A 244 26.17 -20.92 -21.11
N LEU A 245 25.95 -19.90 -20.32
CA LEU A 245 26.91 -19.38 -19.36
C LEU A 245 26.51 -19.80 -17.94
N ILE A 246 27.48 -19.90 -17.05
CA ILE A 246 27.25 -20.18 -15.63
C ILE A 246 27.52 -18.92 -14.83
N ASN A 247 26.49 -18.43 -14.19
CA ASN A 247 26.52 -17.19 -13.40
C ASN A 247 26.10 -17.48 -11.95
N ARG A 248 26.36 -16.52 -11.06
CA ARG A 248 25.82 -16.51 -9.70
C ARG A 248 24.87 -15.33 -9.52
N MET A 249 23.80 -15.57 -8.81
CA MET A 249 22.91 -14.49 -8.38
C MET A 249 23.58 -13.71 -7.26
N VAL A 250 23.56 -12.40 -7.35
CA VAL A 250 24.13 -11.54 -6.30
C VAL A 250 23.16 -11.53 -5.11
N PRO A 251 23.61 -11.90 -3.89
CA PRO A 251 22.79 -11.79 -2.70
C PRO A 251 22.38 -10.33 -2.44
N GLY A 252 21.16 -10.14 -1.97
CA GLY A 252 20.64 -8.81 -1.67
C GLY A 252 19.15 -8.82 -1.39
N ASN A 253 18.62 -7.65 -1.09
CA ASN A 253 17.18 -7.50 -0.88
C ASN A 253 16.43 -7.51 -2.21
N ILE A 254 15.22 -8.08 -2.20
CA ILE A 254 14.39 -8.20 -3.39
C ILE A 254 12.91 -8.00 -3.01
N VAL A 255 12.17 -7.29 -3.85
CA VAL A 255 10.71 -7.21 -3.76
C VAL A 255 10.11 -8.28 -4.66
N VAL A 256 9.17 -9.03 -4.14
CA VAL A 256 8.53 -10.17 -4.80
C VAL A 256 7.02 -9.99 -4.84
N ALA A 257 6.41 -10.43 -5.93
CA ALA A 257 4.96 -10.61 -6.01
C ALA A 257 4.60 -11.87 -6.79
N GLN A 258 3.57 -12.56 -6.34
CA GLN A 258 2.98 -13.67 -7.07
C GLN A 258 1.80 -13.18 -7.91
N ILE A 259 1.86 -13.46 -9.21
CA ILE A 259 0.86 -13.03 -10.18
C ILE A 259 0.17 -14.27 -10.74
N LYS A 260 -1.17 -14.25 -10.72
CA LYS A 260 -2.00 -15.24 -11.41
C LYS A 260 -2.52 -14.65 -12.70
N GLY A 261 -2.38 -15.38 -13.80
CA GLY A 261 -2.84 -14.96 -15.12
C GLY A 261 -1.74 -14.89 -16.17
N GLY A 262 -2.13 -14.53 -17.39
CA GLY A 262 -1.27 -14.49 -18.56
C GLY A 262 -0.33 -13.28 -18.63
N PRO A 263 0.32 -13.04 -19.79
CA PRO A 263 1.35 -11.99 -19.94
C PRO A 263 0.86 -10.59 -19.59
N HIS A 264 -0.41 -10.27 -19.87
CA HIS A 264 -0.99 -8.96 -19.51
C HIS A 264 -1.02 -8.74 -17.98
N SER A 265 -1.41 -9.77 -17.21
CA SER A 265 -1.40 -9.72 -15.74
C SER A 265 0.01 -9.54 -15.19
N VAL A 266 1.00 -10.22 -15.78
CA VAL A 266 2.41 -10.07 -15.40
C VAL A 266 2.91 -8.66 -15.69
N ALA A 267 2.62 -8.11 -16.87
CA ALA A 267 2.98 -6.72 -17.22
C ALA A 267 2.35 -5.71 -16.26
N LYS A 268 1.06 -5.89 -15.91
CA LYS A 268 0.39 -5.07 -14.89
C LYS A 268 1.08 -5.18 -13.53
N GLY A 269 1.49 -6.39 -13.12
CA GLY A 269 2.24 -6.61 -11.88
C GLY A 269 3.56 -5.84 -11.86
N PHE A 270 4.36 -5.91 -12.92
CA PHE A 270 5.59 -5.14 -13.05
C PHE A 270 5.36 -3.62 -12.99
N ASN A 271 4.33 -3.12 -13.67
CA ASN A 271 3.99 -1.69 -13.63
C ASN A 271 3.62 -1.24 -12.22
N GLN A 272 2.83 -2.02 -11.47
CA GLN A 272 2.46 -1.70 -10.10
C GLN A 272 3.64 -1.81 -9.13
N MET A 273 4.53 -2.78 -9.35
CA MET A 273 5.76 -2.90 -8.55
C MET A 273 6.71 -1.72 -8.80
N ASN A 274 6.81 -1.21 -10.04
CA ASN A 274 7.55 0.02 -10.34
C ASN A 274 6.98 1.24 -9.59
N LEU A 275 5.64 1.35 -9.47
CA LEU A 275 5.01 2.40 -8.68
C LEU A 275 5.34 2.25 -7.19
N TYR A 276 5.31 1.02 -6.68
CA TYR A 276 5.70 0.72 -5.30
C TYR A 276 7.16 1.16 -5.03
N LEU A 277 8.10 0.79 -5.91
CA LEU A 277 9.50 1.21 -5.77
C LEU A 277 9.64 2.74 -5.74
N LYS A 278 8.93 3.45 -6.62
CA LYS A 278 8.92 4.92 -6.65
C LYS A 278 8.34 5.52 -5.37
N ASP A 279 7.23 4.98 -4.86
CA ASP A 279 6.58 5.48 -3.65
C ASP A 279 7.47 5.34 -2.41
N PHE A 280 8.19 4.23 -2.31
CA PHE A 280 9.11 3.96 -1.19
C PHE A 280 10.55 4.39 -1.46
N LYS A 281 10.80 5.10 -2.60
CA LYS A 281 12.13 5.61 -2.99
C LYS A 281 13.20 4.49 -3.02
N LEU A 282 12.77 3.28 -3.40
CA LEU A 282 13.66 2.13 -3.54
C LEU A 282 14.34 2.18 -4.92
N VAL A 283 15.65 1.90 -4.93
CA VAL A 283 16.45 1.85 -6.16
C VAL A 283 16.65 0.38 -6.54
N SER A 284 16.42 0.06 -7.81
CA SER A 284 16.72 -1.28 -8.35
C SER A 284 18.07 -1.25 -9.05
N PRO A 285 19.09 -1.95 -8.52
CA PRO A 285 20.46 -1.97 -9.07
C PRO A 285 20.60 -2.95 -10.24
N ALA A 286 19.64 -3.86 -10.41
CA ALA A 286 19.71 -4.92 -11.42
C ALA A 286 18.36 -5.07 -12.13
N MET A 287 18.37 -5.76 -13.27
CA MET A 287 17.14 -5.97 -14.04
C MET A 287 16.14 -6.83 -13.29
N PRO A 288 14.85 -6.45 -13.36
CA PRO A 288 13.78 -7.28 -12.83
C PRO A 288 13.63 -8.56 -13.64
N PHE A 289 13.12 -9.61 -13.02
CA PHE A 289 12.89 -10.87 -13.67
C PHE A 289 11.61 -11.54 -13.17
N GLN A 290 11.15 -12.54 -13.93
CA GLN A 290 10.02 -13.38 -13.56
C GLN A 290 10.46 -14.84 -13.41
N SER A 291 9.88 -15.57 -12.47
CA SER A 291 10.04 -17.01 -12.30
C SER A 291 8.76 -17.72 -12.76
N LEU A 292 8.92 -18.70 -13.65
CA LEU A 292 7.84 -19.43 -14.29
C LEU A 292 7.41 -20.60 -13.40
N ILE A 293 6.51 -20.34 -12.44
CA ILE A 293 6.05 -21.36 -11.48
C ILE A 293 5.21 -22.42 -12.19
N THR A 294 4.25 -22.00 -13.01
CA THR A 294 3.46 -22.90 -13.87
C THR A 294 4.23 -23.18 -15.15
N ASP A 295 4.36 -24.45 -15.53
CA ASP A 295 4.81 -24.79 -16.87
C ASP A 295 3.71 -24.41 -17.87
N ARG A 296 4.04 -23.51 -18.79
CA ARG A 296 3.09 -22.90 -19.74
C ARG A 296 2.85 -23.77 -20.97
N VAL A 297 3.64 -24.86 -21.15
CA VAL A 297 3.42 -25.85 -22.20
C VAL A 297 2.39 -26.87 -21.74
N ASP A 298 2.46 -27.26 -20.46
CA ASP A 298 1.54 -28.24 -19.87
C ASP A 298 0.19 -27.62 -19.50
N GLU A 299 0.14 -26.30 -19.18
CA GLU A 299 -1.10 -25.60 -18.86
C GLU A 299 -1.47 -24.59 -19.97
N PRO A 300 -2.41 -24.95 -20.86
CA PRO A 300 -2.84 -24.08 -21.96
C PRO A 300 -3.72 -22.90 -21.51
N ASP A 301 -4.37 -23.02 -20.34
CA ASP A 301 -5.21 -21.94 -19.78
C ASP A 301 -4.35 -20.88 -19.09
N THR A 302 -4.16 -19.77 -19.80
CA THR A 302 -3.34 -18.64 -19.29
C THR A 302 -3.87 -18.04 -18.00
N SER A 303 -5.15 -18.20 -17.68
CA SER A 303 -5.75 -17.68 -16.43
C SER A 303 -5.25 -18.42 -15.18
N LYS A 304 -4.72 -19.63 -15.35
CA LYS A 304 -4.18 -20.45 -14.28
C LYS A 304 -2.66 -20.30 -14.09
N TRP A 305 -1.99 -19.59 -15.00
CA TRP A 305 -0.56 -19.40 -14.87
C TRP A 305 -0.19 -18.64 -13.58
N ILE A 306 0.79 -19.18 -12.89
CA ILE A 306 1.40 -18.55 -11.72
C ILE A 306 2.81 -18.13 -12.09
N THR A 307 3.10 -16.87 -11.93
CA THR A 307 4.42 -16.27 -12.18
C THR A 307 4.80 -15.46 -10.94
N LYS A 308 6.01 -15.66 -10.40
CA LYS A 308 6.58 -14.72 -9.43
C LYS A 308 7.40 -13.67 -10.19
N ILE A 309 7.21 -12.41 -9.85
CA ILE A 309 7.99 -11.29 -10.38
C ILE A 309 8.90 -10.75 -9.28
N TYR A 310 10.09 -10.34 -9.66
CA TYR A 310 11.17 -9.98 -8.76
C TYR A 310 11.81 -8.65 -9.17
N TYR A 311 12.01 -7.76 -8.20
CA TYR A 311 12.79 -6.54 -8.33
C TYR A 311 13.90 -6.51 -7.26
N PRO A 312 15.17 -6.70 -7.64
CA PRO A 312 16.29 -6.45 -6.74
C PRO A 312 16.27 -5.00 -6.24
N ILE A 313 16.53 -4.77 -4.95
CA ILE A 313 16.51 -3.44 -4.32
C ILE A 313 17.70 -3.24 -3.37
N PHE A 314 18.06 -1.98 -3.16
CA PHE A 314 18.98 -1.54 -2.10
C PHE A 314 18.22 -1.00 -0.89
#